data_515bc00b8799b7fa30ea48273887577b
#
_entry.id   515bc00b8799b7fa30ea48273887577b
#
_cell.length_a   1.000
_cell.length_b   1.000
_cell.length_c   1.000
_cell.angle_alpha   90.00
_cell.angle_beta   90.00
_cell.angle_gamma   90.00
#
_symmetry.space_group_name_H-M   'P 1'
#
loop_
_entity.id
_entity.type
_entity.pdbx_description
1 polymer ?
#
loop_
_entity_poly.entity_id
_entity_poly.type
_entity_poly.pdbx_seq_one_letter_code
_entity_poly.pdbx_strand_id
1 'polypeptide(L)'
;MEKLARLKPAFDPISGRGTLTAGNSSPLTDGAAAIWVATGEGLSRLPNATPRVRLVDFEMAAIDIFNEGLLMAPVTAIPRLLAWHGLNFNDIALWEIHEAFSAQVACHIRALEDKKYVQEKAGVEHTFGSFPRDRMNPNGGSVALGHPFGATGARILSQAVKELAAMPQASRAIVSICADGGLSTVALLQN
;
A
#
# COMPACT_ATOMS: atom_id res chain seq x y z
N MET A 1 9.89 0.84 -23.01
CA MET A 1 11.00 1.22 -22.09
C MET A 1 11.79 2.42 -22.59
N GLU A 2 12.26 2.47 -23.85
CA GLU A 2 13.06 3.59 -24.36
C GLU A 2 12.41 4.97 -24.26
N LYS A 3 11.10 5.07 -24.51
CA LYS A 3 10.37 6.35 -24.38
C LYS A 3 10.33 6.85 -22.93
N LEU A 4 10.16 5.96 -21.95
CA LEU A 4 10.16 6.33 -20.53
C LEU A 4 11.54 6.79 -20.06
N ALA A 5 12.62 6.18 -20.57
CA ALA A 5 13.98 6.56 -20.23
C ALA A 5 14.39 7.98 -20.71
N ARG A 6 13.64 8.55 -21.67
CA ARG A 6 13.88 9.89 -22.22
C ARG A 6 13.09 11.00 -21.50
N LEU A 7 12.22 10.64 -20.54
CA LEU A 7 11.46 11.64 -19.79
C LEU A 7 12.38 12.46 -18.90
N LYS A 8 12.14 13.76 -18.88
CA LYS A 8 12.86 14.68 -18.00
C LYS A 8 12.39 14.52 -16.56
N PRO A 9 13.27 14.69 -15.56
CA PRO A 9 12.89 14.77 -14.16
C PRO A 9 11.81 15.83 -13.93
N ALA A 10 10.74 15.47 -13.23
CA ALA A 10 9.70 16.40 -12.81
C ALA A 10 10.07 17.12 -11.50
N PHE A 11 10.88 16.44 -10.68
CA PHE A 11 11.43 16.96 -9.42
C PHE A 11 12.94 17.05 -9.55
N ASP A 12 13.54 18.06 -8.92
CA ASP A 12 14.98 18.36 -8.99
C ASP A 12 15.51 18.53 -10.45
N PRO A 13 14.97 19.47 -11.22
CA PRO A 13 15.40 19.69 -12.60
C PRO A 13 16.80 20.35 -12.70
N ILE A 14 17.33 20.89 -11.58
CA ILE A 14 18.51 21.73 -11.57
C ILE A 14 19.79 20.93 -11.26
N SER A 15 19.74 20.00 -10.30
CA SER A 15 20.95 19.27 -9.86
C SER A 15 21.47 18.25 -10.88
N GLY A 16 20.68 17.89 -11.88
CA GLY A 16 20.97 16.82 -12.84
C GLY A 16 20.90 15.41 -12.26
N ARG A 17 20.47 15.24 -11.00
CA ARG A 17 20.34 13.95 -10.29
C ARG A 17 18.91 13.51 -10.10
N GLY A 18 17.92 14.31 -10.52
CA GLY A 18 16.52 13.97 -10.43
C GLY A 18 16.18 12.68 -11.16
N THR A 19 15.45 11.77 -10.51
CA THR A 19 15.06 10.46 -11.05
C THR A 19 13.55 10.29 -11.18
N LEU A 20 12.76 11.15 -10.54
CA LEU A 20 11.31 11.11 -10.61
C LEU A 20 10.84 11.86 -11.86
N THR A 21 10.13 11.14 -12.72
CA THR A 21 9.61 11.63 -13.99
C THR A 21 8.10 11.36 -14.06
N ALA A 22 7.42 11.92 -15.04
CA ALA A 22 6.00 11.60 -15.29
C ALA A 22 5.75 10.09 -15.56
N GLY A 23 6.77 9.34 -15.96
CA GLY A 23 6.64 7.90 -16.24
C GLY A 23 6.77 7.00 -15.02
N ASN A 24 7.20 7.51 -13.87
CA ASN A 24 7.33 6.77 -12.62
C ASN A 24 6.68 7.47 -11.41
N SER A 25 5.78 8.38 -11.70
CA SER A 25 4.96 9.11 -10.74
C SER A 25 3.48 8.92 -11.06
N SER A 26 2.63 8.87 -10.06
CA SER A 26 1.18 8.78 -10.28
C SER A 26 0.65 10.07 -10.92
N PRO A 27 -0.13 10.00 -12.00
CA PRO A 27 -0.77 11.17 -12.57
C PRO A 27 -1.97 11.59 -11.71
N LEU A 28 -2.17 12.90 -11.56
CA LEU A 28 -3.39 13.45 -10.96
C LEU A 28 -4.56 13.18 -11.91
N THR A 29 -5.62 12.60 -11.39
CA THR A 29 -6.81 12.24 -12.16
C THR A 29 -8.07 12.55 -11.37
N ASP A 30 -9.19 12.72 -12.06
CA ASP A 30 -10.49 12.69 -11.44
C ASP A 30 -10.91 11.26 -11.15
N GLY A 31 -11.72 11.07 -10.12
CA GLY A 31 -12.24 9.75 -9.77
C GLY A 31 -13.07 9.76 -8.51
N ALA A 32 -13.94 8.76 -8.40
CA ALA A 32 -14.72 8.47 -7.21
C ALA A 32 -14.70 6.98 -6.90
N ALA A 33 -14.69 6.65 -5.62
CA ALA A 33 -14.76 5.28 -5.16
C ALA A 33 -15.58 5.20 -3.87
N ALA A 34 -16.27 4.10 -3.70
CA ALA A 34 -17.03 3.80 -2.48
C ALA A 34 -16.80 2.36 -2.06
N ILE A 35 -16.81 2.14 -0.76
CA ILE A 35 -16.77 0.83 -0.14
C ILE A 35 -17.80 0.77 0.97
N TRP A 36 -18.47 -0.37 1.10
CA TRP A 36 -19.42 -0.62 2.17
C TRP A 36 -18.72 -1.34 3.31
N VAL A 37 -18.87 -0.80 4.50
CA VAL A 37 -18.48 -1.48 5.74
C VAL A 37 -19.76 -1.91 6.44
N ALA A 38 -19.87 -3.19 6.74
CA ALA A 38 -21.07 -3.76 7.32
C ALA A 38 -20.76 -4.70 8.48
N THR A 39 -21.67 -4.75 9.45
CA THR A 39 -21.72 -5.81 10.47
C THR A 39 -22.25 -7.11 9.88
N GLY A 40 -22.20 -8.22 10.63
CA GLY A 40 -22.79 -9.49 10.22
C GLY A 40 -24.28 -9.37 9.86
N GLU A 41 -25.06 -8.57 10.60
CA GLU A 41 -26.46 -8.28 10.30
C GLU A 41 -26.61 -7.49 9.00
N GLY A 42 -25.76 -6.48 8.78
CA GLY A 42 -25.74 -5.72 7.53
C GLY A 42 -25.43 -6.59 6.32
N LEU A 43 -24.53 -7.56 6.46
CA LEU A 43 -24.16 -8.50 5.40
C LEU A 43 -25.34 -9.37 4.95
N SER A 44 -26.26 -9.76 5.86
CA SER A 44 -27.44 -10.57 5.51
C SER A 44 -28.40 -9.87 4.55
N ARG A 45 -28.29 -8.56 4.40
CA ARG A 45 -29.10 -7.72 3.49
C ARG A 45 -28.48 -7.57 2.10
N LEU A 46 -27.24 -8.02 1.91
CA LEU A 46 -26.54 -7.94 0.63
C LEU A 46 -26.75 -9.22 -0.19
N PRO A 47 -26.77 -9.12 -1.54
CA PRO A 47 -26.79 -10.29 -2.40
C PRO A 47 -25.63 -11.23 -2.11
N ASN A 48 -25.86 -12.54 -2.12
CA ASN A 48 -24.81 -13.54 -1.82
C ASN A 48 -23.61 -13.48 -2.76
N ALA A 49 -23.79 -13.02 -4.00
CA ALA A 49 -22.72 -12.87 -4.98
C ALA A 49 -21.85 -11.61 -4.78
N THR A 50 -22.16 -10.76 -3.80
CA THR A 50 -21.38 -9.56 -3.54
C THR A 50 -20.00 -9.95 -2.98
N PRO A 51 -18.88 -9.55 -3.62
CA PRO A 51 -17.53 -9.74 -3.07
C PRO A 51 -17.44 -9.13 -1.68
N ARG A 52 -16.96 -9.91 -0.72
CA ARG A 52 -16.85 -9.49 0.68
C ARG A 52 -15.66 -10.16 1.34
N VAL A 53 -14.99 -9.42 2.20
CA VAL A 53 -13.91 -9.90 3.04
C VAL A 53 -14.02 -9.28 4.43
N ARG A 54 -13.37 -9.86 5.40
CA ARG A 54 -13.31 -9.31 6.75
C ARG A 54 -12.19 -8.27 6.83
N LEU A 55 -12.47 -7.08 7.34
CA LEU A 55 -11.47 -6.20 7.89
C LEU A 55 -11.05 -6.79 9.25
N VAL A 56 -9.84 -7.35 9.29
CA VAL A 56 -9.30 -8.01 10.49
C VAL A 56 -8.84 -6.96 11.48
N ASP A 57 -8.01 -6.02 10.98
CA ASP A 57 -7.42 -4.97 11.78
C ASP A 57 -6.86 -3.85 10.89
N PHE A 58 -6.45 -2.75 11.48
CA PHE A 58 -5.75 -1.67 10.79
C PHE A 58 -4.75 -0.97 11.73
N GLU A 59 -3.72 -0.40 11.15
CA GLU A 59 -2.71 0.40 11.86
C GLU A 59 -2.56 1.75 11.17
N MET A 60 -2.37 2.79 11.95
CA MET A 60 -2.06 4.13 11.47
C MET A 60 -0.71 4.57 12.01
N ALA A 61 0.07 5.25 11.19
CA ALA A 61 1.33 5.83 11.63
C ALA A 61 1.47 7.27 11.13
N ALA A 62 2.21 8.03 11.92
CA ALA A 62 2.70 9.36 11.57
C ALA A 62 4.21 9.39 11.79
N ILE A 63 4.93 10.10 10.92
CA ILE A 63 6.39 10.23 10.96
C ILE A 63 6.82 11.68 10.83
N ASP A 64 8.06 11.97 11.21
CA ASP A 64 8.70 13.26 10.96
C ASP A 64 9.18 13.33 9.49
N ILE A 65 8.42 14.06 8.67
CA ILE A 65 8.70 14.19 7.24
C ILE A 65 10.06 14.83 6.91
N PHE A 66 10.61 15.62 7.82
CA PHE A 66 11.87 16.29 7.61
C PHE A 66 13.08 15.37 7.83
N ASN A 67 12.93 14.37 8.70
CA ASN A 67 14.00 13.44 9.05
C ASN A 67 13.81 12.04 8.45
N GLU A 68 12.57 11.65 8.09
CA GLU A 68 12.24 10.28 7.71
C GLU A 68 11.74 10.14 6.25
N GLY A 69 11.47 11.28 5.59
CA GLY A 69 10.95 11.30 4.22
C GLY A 69 9.42 11.25 4.15
N LEU A 70 8.87 12.05 3.23
CA LEU A 70 7.45 12.44 3.17
C LEU A 70 6.46 11.26 3.20
N LEU A 71 6.75 10.15 2.52
CA LEU A 71 5.80 9.06 2.30
C LEU A 71 6.20 7.75 3.00
N MET A 72 7.10 7.80 3.99
CA MET A 72 7.66 6.60 4.61
C MET A 72 6.84 6.04 5.80
N ALA A 73 5.75 6.68 6.20
CA ALA A 73 4.92 6.21 7.32
C ALA A 73 4.43 4.73 7.22
N PRO A 74 4.13 4.17 6.02
CA PRO A 74 3.77 2.76 5.90
C PRO A 74 4.81 1.77 6.42
N VAL A 75 6.11 2.10 6.36
CA VAL A 75 7.17 1.21 6.85
C VAL A 75 7.24 1.14 8.38
N THR A 76 6.51 2.00 9.05
CA THR A 76 6.26 1.93 10.49
C THR A 76 4.98 1.16 10.81
N ALA A 77 3.90 1.40 10.06
CA ALA A 77 2.60 0.79 10.29
C ALA A 77 2.56 -0.71 9.92
N ILE A 78 3.11 -1.09 8.77
CA ILE A 78 3.11 -2.49 8.29
C ILE A 78 3.75 -3.45 9.29
N PRO A 79 4.98 -3.22 9.79
CA PRO A 79 5.62 -4.12 10.74
C PRO A 79 4.84 -4.25 12.05
N ARG A 80 4.28 -3.15 12.56
CA ARG A 80 3.47 -3.17 13.78
C ARG A 80 2.24 -4.03 13.63
N LEU A 81 1.48 -3.83 12.54
CA LEU A 81 0.28 -4.61 12.25
C LEU A 81 0.59 -6.11 12.10
N LEU A 82 1.62 -6.45 11.32
CA LEU A 82 2.00 -7.84 11.11
C LEU A 82 2.51 -8.52 12.39
N ALA A 83 3.37 -7.83 13.16
CA ALA A 83 3.89 -8.36 14.41
C ALA A 83 2.78 -8.61 15.46
N TRP A 84 1.79 -7.70 15.54
CA TRP A 84 0.63 -7.86 16.41
C TRP A 84 -0.16 -9.13 16.12
N HIS A 85 -0.24 -9.51 14.84
CA HIS A 85 -0.93 -10.71 14.38
C HIS A 85 -0.02 -11.94 14.23
N GLY A 86 1.27 -11.84 14.56
CA GLY A 86 2.24 -12.95 14.40
C GLY A 86 2.44 -13.37 12.94
N LEU A 87 2.33 -12.44 12.00
CA LEU A 87 2.40 -12.71 10.56
C LEU A 87 3.75 -12.30 9.97
N ASN A 88 4.18 -13.02 8.95
CA ASN A 88 5.31 -12.70 8.07
C ASN A 88 4.82 -12.18 6.72
N PHE A 89 5.72 -11.64 5.90
CA PHE A 89 5.38 -11.19 4.55
C PHE A 89 4.78 -12.30 3.68
N ASN A 90 5.27 -13.53 3.83
CA ASN A 90 4.79 -14.68 3.07
C ASN A 90 3.38 -15.17 3.47
N ASP A 91 2.89 -14.79 4.64
CA ASP A 91 1.54 -15.10 5.10
C ASP A 91 0.47 -14.22 4.42
N ILE A 92 0.91 -13.24 3.66
CA ILE A 92 0.08 -12.30 2.90
C ILE A 92 0.07 -12.72 1.43
N ALA A 93 -1.12 -13.05 0.93
CA ALA A 93 -1.34 -13.51 -0.43
C ALA A 93 -1.44 -12.34 -1.44
N LEU A 94 -1.84 -11.15 -0.98
CA LEU A 94 -2.06 -9.97 -1.81
C LEU A 94 -1.54 -8.71 -1.09
N TRP A 95 -0.74 -7.93 -1.79
CA TRP A 95 -0.25 -6.63 -1.34
C TRP A 95 -0.77 -5.53 -2.27
N GLU A 96 -1.68 -4.71 -1.79
CA GLU A 96 -2.15 -3.52 -2.49
C GLU A 96 -1.51 -2.29 -1.87
N ILE A 97 -0.47 -1.78 -2.52
CA ILE A 97 0.32 -0.64 -2.04
C ILE A 97 0.04 0.57 -2.94
N HIS A 98 -0.33 1.68 -2.33
CA HIS A 98 -0.46 2.94 -3.05
C HIS A 98 0.89 3.37 -3.62
N GLU A 99 0.91 3.63 -4.93
CA GLU A 99 2.08 4.05 -5.70
C GLU A 99 1.99 5.55 -5.99
N ALA A 100 2.27 6.41 -5.00
CA ALA A 100 2.44 7.83 -5.28
C ALA A 100 3.61 8.04 -6.26
N PHE A 101 4.69 7.29 -6.02
CA PHE A 101 5.89 7.24 -6.85
C PHE A 101 6.49 5.83 -6.82
N SER A 102 7.01 5.35 -7.96
CA SER A 102 7.71 4.06 -8.00
C SER A 102 8.91 4.03 -7.05
N ALA A 103 9.62 5.15 -6.90
CA ALA A 103 10.74 5.26 -5.98
C ALA A 103 10.29 5.13 -4.50
N GLN A 104 9.12 5.69 -4.14
CA GLN A 104 8.57 5.54 -2.79
C GLN A 104 8.30 4.06 -2.48
N VAL A 105 7.68 3.32 -3.41
CA VAL A 105 7.43 1.88 -3.22
C VAL A 105 8.75 1.10 -3.07
N ALA A 106 9.76 1.42 -3.90
CA ALA A 106 11.09 0.81 -3.78
C ALA A 106 11.75 1.10 -2.42
N CYS A 107 11.62 2.33 -1.90
CA CYS A 107 12.07 2.69 -0.57
C CYS A 107 11.33 1.92 0.53
N HIS A 108 10.00 1.78 0.41
CA HIS A 108 9.22 0.98 1.36
C HIS A 108 9.73 -0.46 1.42
N ILE A 109 9.86 -1.12 0.27
CA ILE A 109 10.32 -2.51 0.23
C ILE A 109 11.72 -2.66 0.84
N ARG A 110 12.64 -1.77 0.47
CA ARG A 110 14.00 -1.80 1.03
C ARG A 110 14.01 -1.60 2.54
N ALA A 111 13.22 -0.67 3.06
CA ALA A 111 13.12 -0.39 4.49
C ALA A 111 12.46 -1.55 5.26
N LEU A 112 11.41 -2.17 4.70
CA LEU A 112 10.74 -3.33 5.28
C LEU A 112 11.64 -4.59 5.35
N GLU A 113 12.56 -4.74 4.40
CA GLU A 113 13.56 -5.83 4.38
C GLU A 113 14.78 -5.54 5.30
N ASP A 114 14.94 -4.30 5.79
CA ASP A 114 16.01 -3.92 6.71
C ASP A 114 15.56 -4.08 8.17
N LYS A 115 15.99 -5.16 8.80
CA LYS A 115 15.67 -5.46 10.21
C LYS A 115 16.01 -4.30 11.16
N LYS A 116 17.17 -3.66 10.95
CA LYS A 116 17.61 -2.57 11.81
C LYS A 116 16.68 -1.37 11.67
N TYR A 117 16.33 -1.02 10.43
CA TYR A 117 15.40 0.07 10.14
C TYR A 117 14.02 -0.20 10.78
N VAL A 118 13.49 -1.42 10.61
CA VAL A 118 12.20 -1.83 11.21
C VAL A 118 12.24 -1.73 12.74
N GLN A 119 13.31 -2.20 13.36
CA GLN A 119 13.47 -2.12 14.81
C GLN A 119 13.54 -0.66 15.29
N GLU A 120 14.32 0.18 14.65
CA GLU A 120 14.50 1.58 15.03
C GLU A 120 13.24 2.42 14.79
N LYS A 121 12.51 2.20 13.70
CA LYS A 121 11.38 3.03 13.28
C LYS A 121 10.02 2.50 13.73
N ALA A 122 9.80 1.20 13.67
CA ALA A 122 8.55 0.59 14.08
C ALA A 122 8.56 0.09 15.53
N GLY A 123 9.73 -0.06 16.16
CA GLY A 123 9.88 -0.68 17.49
C GLY A 123 9.63 -2.18 17.49
N VAL A 124 9.81 -2.85 16.35
CA VAL A 124 9.51 -4.26 16.15
C VAL A 124 10.80 -5.03 15.92
N GLU A 125 11.07 -6.05 16.76
CA GLU A 125 12.28 -6.89 16.64
C GLU A 125 12.12 -8.07 15.67
N HIS A 126 10.89 -8.34 15.23
CA HIS A 126 10.57 -9.45 14.33
C HIS A 126 11.22 -9.29 12.95
N THR A 127 11.59 -10.43 12.34
CA THR A 127 12.12 -10.48 10.96
C THR A 127 11.07 -11.08 10.04
N PHE A 128 10.57 -10.31 9.09
CA PHE A 128 9.43 -10.68 8.25
C PHE A 128 9.79 -11.49 7.00
N GLY A 129 11.08 -11.66 6.70
CA GLY A 129 11.58 -12.32 5.48
C GLY A 129 11.70 -11.35 4.29
N SER A 130 11.89 -11.92 3.10
CA SER A 130 11.94 -11.15 1.86
C SER A 130 10.53 -10.72 1.44
N PHE A 131 10.40 -9.49 0.95
CA PHE A 131 9.13 -8.96 0.48
C PHE A 131 8.68 -9.65 -0.82
N PRO A 132 7.45 -10.20 -0.91
CA PRO A 132 6.97 -10.95 -2.07
C PRO A 132 6.49 -10.01 -3.19
N ARG A 133 7.42 -9.51 -3.99
CA ARG A 133 7.17 -8.53 -5.06
C ARG A 133 6.21 -9.02 -6.13
N ASP A 134 6.14 -10.32 -6.34
CA ASP A 134 5.24 -11.00 -7.28
C ASP A 134 3.76 -10.95 -6.86
N ARG A 135 3.48 -10.64 -5.58
CA ARG A 135 2.13 -10.52 -5.03
C ARG A 135 1.69 -9.07 -4.84
N MET A 136 2.51 -8.11 -5.29
CA MET A 136 2.24 -6.69 -5.12
C MET A 136 1.54 -6.11 -6.35
N ASN A 137 0.40 -5.45 -6.14
CA ASN A 137 -0.36 -4.72 -7.16
C ASN A 137 -0.53 -5.53 -8.47
N PRO A 138 -1.04 -6.77 -8.44
CA PRO A 138 -1.06 -7.65 -9.60
C PRO A 138 -1.85 -7.08 -10.78
N ASN A 139 -2.83 -6.23 -10.53
CA ASN A 139 -3.63 -5.53 -11.55
C ASN A 139 -3.21 -4.08 -11.77
N GLY A 140 -2.03 -3.69 -11.29
CA GLY A 140 -1.47 -2.36 -11.41
C GLY A 140 -1.92 -1.41 -10.31
N GLY A 141 -1.16 -0.35 -10.12
CA GLY A 141 -1.34 0.67 -9.09
C GLY A 141 -1.51 2.08 -9.64
N SER A 142 -1.34 3.07 -8.79
CA SER A 142 -1.63 4.47 -9.11
C SER A 142 -0.74 5.07 -10.19
N VAL A 143 0.48 4.56 -10.37
CA VAL A 143 1.36 5.02 -11.47
C VAL A 143 0.75 4.72 -12.83
N ALA A 144 0.07 3.58 -12.98
CA ALA A 144 -0.56 3.18 -14.23
C ALA A 144 -2.01 3.66 -14.36
N LEU A 145 -2.76 3.68 -13.26
CA LEU A 145 -4.22 3.88 -13.24
C LEU A 145 -4.63 5.31 -12.90
N GLY A 146 -3.76 6.09 -12.26
CA GLY A 146 -4.07 7.42 -11.78
C GLY A 146 -4.29 7.50 -10.26
N HIS A 147 -4.29 8.75 -9.77
CA HIS A 147 -4.38 9.06 -8.35
C HIS A 147 -5.42 10.16 -8.09
N PRO A 148 -6.71 9.82 -8.02
CA PRO A 148 -7.74 10.74 -7.57
C PRO A 148 -7.71 10.85 -6.05
N PHE A 149 -6.91 11.72 -5.48
CA PHE A 149 -6.46 11.84 -4.08
C PHE A 149 -7.42 11.26 -3.04
N GLY A 150 -8.58 11.90 -2.82
CA GLY A 150 -9.54 11.44 -1.82
C GLY A 150 -10.22 10.11 -2.14
N ALA A 151 -10.21 9.66 -3.39
CA ALA A 151 -10.83 8.40 -3.81
C ALA A 151 -9.85 7.22 -3.80
N THR A 152 -8.53 7.45 -3.83
CA THR A 152 -7.53 6.39 -4.03
C THR A 152 -7.57 5.33 -2.94
N GLY A 153 -7.72 5.69 -1.67
CA GLY A 153 -7.80 4.73 -0.58
C GLY A 153 -8.99 3.77 -0.74
N ALA A 154 -10.18 4.30 -1.00
CA ALA A 154 -11.38 3.49 -1.24
C ALA A 154 -11.26 2.64 -2.51
N ARG A 155 -10.62 3.16 -3.58
CA ARG A 155 -10.37 2.42 -4.82
C ARG A 155 -9.48 1.19 -4.57
N ILE A 156 -8.33 1.39 -3.93
CA ILE A 156 -7.36 0.31 -3.67
C ILE A 156 -8.00 -0.73 -2.74
N LEU A 157 -8.68 -0.29 -1.69
CA LEU A 157 -9.37 -1.18 -0.77
C LEU A 157 -10.48 -1.98 -1.48
N SER A 158 -11.28 -1.34 -2.35
CA SER A 158 -12.32 -2.01 -3.15
C SER A 158 -11.71 -3.04 -4.12
N GLN A 159 -10.55 -2.74 -4.72
CA GLN A 159 -9.83 -3.68 -5.57
C GLN A 159 -9.35 -4.89 -4.75
N ALA A 160 -8.68 -4.66 -3.63
CA ALA A 160 -8.23 -5.72 -2.73
C ALA A 160 -9.37 -6.64 -2.28
N VAL A 161 -10.54 -6.09 -1.96
CA VAL A 161 -11.74 -6.87 -1.61
C VAL A 161 -12.15 -7.82 -2.74
N LYS A 162 -12.20 -7.33 -3.98
CA LYS A 162 -12.59 -8.15 -5.14
C LYS A 162 -11.58 -9.25 -5.44
N GLU A 163 -10.30 -8.92 -5.40
CA GLU A 163 -9.23 -9.87 -5.67
C GLU A 163 -9.14 -10.93 -4.58
N LEU A 164 -9.14 -10.51 -3.32
CA LEU A 164 -9.04 -11.41 -2.18
C LEU A 164 -10.26 -12.34 -2.08
N ALA A 165 -11.47 -11.85 -2.39
CA ALA A 165 -12.67 -12.68 -2.40
C ALA A 165 -12.63 -13.80 -3.45
N ALA A 166 -11.80 -13.67 -4.49
CA ALA A 166 -11.61 -14.69 -5.52
C ALA A 166 -10.44 -15.65 -5.20
N MET A 167 -9.68 -15.40 -4.16
CA MET A 167 -8.56 -16.24 -3.72
C MET A 167 -9.02 -17.43 -2.87
N PRO A 168 -8.14 -18.43 -2.64
CA PRO A 168 -8.42 -19.52 -1.70
C PRO A 168 -8.86 -19.01 -0.33
N GLN A 169 -9.72 -19.76 0.34
CA GLN A 169 -10.22 -19.43 1.69
C GLN A 169 -9.07 -19.21 2.68
N ALA A 170 -9.26 -18.30 3.62
CA ALA A 170 -8.29 -17.86 4.62
C ALA A 170 -7.07 -17.12 4.05
N SER A 171 -7.10 -16.70 2.77
CA SER A 171 -6.10 -15.78 2.21
C SER A 171 -6.18 -14.42 2.90
N ARG A 172 -5.01 -13.75 3.00
CA ARG A 172 -4.89 -12.44 3.61
C ARG A 172 -4.34 -11.41 2.63
N ALA A 173 -4.77 -10.17 2.79
CA ALA A 173 -4.23 -9.04 2.05
C ALA A 173 -3.82 -7.91 2.99
N ILE A 174 -2.76 -7.20 2.61
CA ILE A 174 -2.41 -5.89 3.16
C ILE A 174 -2.77 -4.83 2.12
N VAL A 175 -3.50 -3.82 2.58
CA VAL A 175 -3.74 -2.57 1.83
C VAL A 175 -2.99 -1.46 2.53
N SER A 176 -2.07 -0.79 1.83
CA SER A 176 -1.17 0.20 2.41
C SER A 176 -1.28 1.52 1.67
N ILE A 177 -1.68 2.55 2.37
CA ILE A 177 -1.89 3.90 1.83
C ILE A 177 -0.97 4.87 2.57
N CYS A 178 -0.04 5.49 1.84
CA CYS A 178 0.69 6.67 2.32
C CYS A 178 -0.12 7.93 2.00
N ALA A 179 0.02 8.94 2.84
CA ALA A 179 -0.63 10.24 2.65
C ALA A 179 0.36 11.37 2.88
N ASP A 180 0.08 12.51 2.29
CA ASP A 180 0.79 13.76 2.55
C ASP A 180 0.76 14.12 4.04
N GLY A 181 1.79 14.84 4.50
CA GLY A 181 1.95 15.15 5.92
C GLY A 181 2.58 14.03 6.76
N GLY A 182 3.15 13.00 6.12
CA GLY A 182 3.84 11.92 6.83
C GLY A 182 2.91 10.90 7.47
N LEU A 183 1.72 10.72 6.95
CA LEU A 183 0.70 9.84 7.48
C LEU A 183 0.59 8.54 6.68
N SER A 184 0.07 7.50 7.32
CA SER A 184 -0.35 6.27 6.65
C SER A 184 -1.50 5.58 7.33
N THR A 185 -2.23 4.79 6.56
CA THR A 185 -3.16 3.78 7.06
C THR A 185 -2.88 2.46 6.35
N VAL A 186 -2.78 1.40 7.12
CA VAL A 186 -2.55 0.03 6.64
C VAL A 186 -3.67 -0.85 7.15
N ALA A 187 -4.33 -1.60 6.28
CA ALA A 187 -5.41 -2.51 6.64
C ALA A 187 -5.03 -3.96 6.37
N LEU A 188 -5.38 -4.85 7.29
CA LEU A 188 -5.29 -6.31 7.14
C LEU A 188 -6.68 -6.86 6.84
N LEU A 189 -6.80 -7.51 5.68
CA LEU A 189 -8.03 -8.14 5.22
C LEU A 189 -7.87 -9.67 5.21
N GLN A 190 -9.00 -10.38 5.34
CA GLN A 190 -9.09 -11.85 5.17
C GLN A 190 -10.41 -12.25 4.53
N ASN A 191 -10.38 -13.19 3.57
CA ASN A 191 -11.59 -13.80 2.99
C ASN A 191 -12.07 -15.04 3.75
#